data_421875ba2066517d67eded7dd8e22c76
#
_entry.id   421875ba2066517d67eded7dd8e22c76
#
_cell.length_a   1.000
_cell.length_b   1.000
_cell.length_c   1.000
_cell.angle_alpha   90.00
_cell.angle_beta   90.00
_cell.angle_gamma   90.00
#
_symmetry.space_group_name_H-M   'P 1'
#
loop_
_entity.id
_entity.type
_entity.pdbx_description
1 polymer ?
#
loop_
_entity_poly.entity_id
_entity_poly.type
_entity_poly.pdbx_seq_one_letter_code
_entity_poly.pdbx_strand_id
1 'polypeptide(L)'
;MCGIFGFAKKSGHQTDNQLEVLKRVFTELTDESSIRGMDSTGFSVINPYSRKTIKTLVDSSTLVESKEWNNVLDEIDSTTTIVMGHVRLATHGVVKVTNAHPFDIGKVTLAHNGIIHNYNEVAKSLGKSV
;
A
#
# COMPACT_ATOMS: atom_id res chain seq x y z
N MET A 1 1.82 13.52 -8.22
CA MET A 1 0.96 12.38 -8.63
C MET A 1 1.25 11.19 -7.74
N CYS A 2 0.22 10.49 -7.28
CA CYS A 2 0.39 9.27 -6.48
C CYS A 2 1.18 8.18 -7.21
N GLY A 3 1.74 7.22 -6.49
CA GLY A 3 2.43 6.04 -6.99
C GLY A 3 1.79 4.76 -6.48
N ILE A 4 1.72 3.74 -7.33
CA ILE A 4 1.37 2.36 -6.96
C ILE A 4 2.58 1.49 -7.30
N PHE A 5 2.98 0.64 -6.39
CA PHE A 5 4.12 -0.26 -6.53
C PHE A 5 3.90 -1.55 -5.74
N GLY A 6 4.77 -2.50 -5.90
CA GLY A 6 4.69 -3.76 -5.16
C GLY A 6 5.19 -4.94 -5.98
N PHE A 7 4.86 -6.12 -5.49
CA PHE A 7 5.13 -7.36 -6.22
C PHE A 7 3.99 -8.37 -6.06
N ALA A 8 3.92 -9.27 -7.01
CA ALA A 8 3.09 -10.47 -6.94
C ALA A 8 3.93 -11.68 -7.33
N LYS A 9 3.80 -12.77 -6.61
CA LYS A 9 4.50 -14.01 -6.89
C LYS A 9 3.55 -15.21 -6.92
N LYS A 10 3.97 -16.28 -7.59
CA LYS A 10 3.26 -17.55 -7.55
C LYS A 10 3.23 -18.08 -6.11
N SER A 11 2.13 -18.69 -5.70
CA SER A 11 2.01 -19.36 -4.41
C SER A 11 3.09 -20.43 -4.23
N GLY A 12 3.57 -20.62 -3.01
CA GLY A 12 4.62 -21.52 -2.61
C GLY A 12 5.58 -20.87 -1.61
N HIS A 13 6.23 -21.70 -0.80
CA HIS A 13 7.21 -21.20 0.16
C HIS A 13 8.45 -20.68 -0.56
N GLN A 14 8.96 -19.56 -0.06
CA GLN A 14 10.24 -19.02 -0.46
C GLN A 14 11.35 -19.55 0.44
N THR A 15 12.55 -19.68 -0.11
CA THR A 15 13.75 -19.82 0.71
C THR A 15 14.05 -18.49 1.42
N ASP A 16 14.79 -18.54 2.52
CA ASP A 16 15.19 -17.35 3.28
C ASP A 16 15.92 -16.34 2.37
N ASN A 17 16.79 -16.82 1.50
CA ASN A 17 17.50 -15.95 0.55
C ASN A 17 16.57 -15.26 -0.45
N GLN A 18 15.54 -15.95 -0.96
CA GLN A 18 14.55 -15.36 -1.84
C GLN A 18 13.71 -14.32 -1.11
N LEU A 19 13.36 -14.56 0.14
CA LEU A 19 12.62 -13.64 0.98
C LEU A 19 13.41 -12.36 1.26
N GLU A 20 14.70 -12.48 1.59
CA GLU A 20 15.59 -11.33 1.78
C GLU A 20 15.72 -10.48 0.51
N VAL A 21 15.86 -11.09 -0.65
CA VAL A 21 15.89 -10.38 -1.93
C VAL A 21 14.58 -9.63 -2.16
N LEU A 22 13.43 -10.25 -1.89
CA LEU A 22 12.12 -9.59 -2.05
C LEU A 22 11.96 -8.40 -1.10
N LYS A 23 12.35 -8.53 0.18
CA LYS A 23 12.30 -7.45 1.16
C LYS A 23 13.19 -6.28 0.72
N ARG A 24 14.40 -6.57 0.23
CA ARG A 24 15.31 -5.53 -0.27
C ARG A 24 14.72 -4.81 -1.49
N VAL A 25 14.25 -5.54 -2.49
CA VAL A 25 13.64 -4.94 -3.69
C VAL A 25 12.41 -4.11 -3.30
N PHE A 26 11.61 -4.60 -2.36
CA PHE A 26 10.45 -3.86 -1.89
C PHE A 26 10.84 -2.57 -1.16
N THR A 27 11.93 -2.58 -0.38
CA THR A 27 12.48 -1.38 0.25
C THR A 27 12.91 -0.35 -0.79
N GLU A 28 13.67 -0.78 -1.81
CA GLU A 28 14.11 0.10 -2.91
C GLU A 28 12.91 0.68 -3.67
N LEU A 29 11.91 -0.13 -4.02
CA LEU A 29 10.69 0.35 -4.68
C LEU A 29 9.92 1.37 -3.82
N THR A 30 9.91 1.18 -2.50
CA THR A 30 9.23 2.08 -1.57
C THR A 30 9.94 3.42 -1.52
N ASP A 31 11.25 3.43 -1.39
CA ASP A 31 12.07 4.64 -1.37
C ASP A 31 11.91 5.44 -2.66
N GLU A 32 12.15 4.82 -3.81
CA GLU A 32 12.04 5.44 -5.13
C GLU A 32 10.63 5.97 -5.42
N SER A 33 9.60 5.41 -4.81
CA SER A 33 8.22 5.88 -4.98
C SER A 33 7.95 7.23 -4.30
N SER A 34 8.83 7.70 -3.40
CA SER A 34 8.69 8.99 -2.71
C SER A 34 8.54 10.17 -3.66
N ILE A 35 9.19 10.13 -4.82
CA ILE A 35 9.09 11.16 -5.88
C ILE A 35 7.65 11.33 -6.43
N ARG A 36 6.78 10.35 -6.20
CA ARG A 36 5.39 10.36 -6.69
C ARG A 36 4.40 10.95 -5.70
N GLY A 37 4.73 10.95 -4.41
CA GLY A 37 3.85 11.50 -3.39
C GLY A 37 4.42 11.37 -1.99
N MET A 38 4.32 12.45 -1.20
CA MET A 38 4.95 12.55 0.12
C MET A 38 3.94 12.71 1.27
N ASP A 39 2.62 12.69 1.00
CA ASP A 39 1.63 12.98 2.03
C ASP A 39 1.22 11.77 2.86
N SER A 40 1.34 10.59 2.30
CA SER A 40 1.12 9.34 3.03
C SER A 40 1.67 8.15 2.27
N THR A 41 2.01 7.10 3.01
CA THR A 41 2.47 5.82 2.50
C THR A 41 1.61 4.71 3.10
N GLY A 42 1.27 3.71 2.30
CA GLY A 42 0.53 2.56 2.79
C GLY A 42 0.80 1.30 2.01
N PHE A 43 0.60 0.17 2.67
CA PHE A 43 0.89 -1.16 2.14
C PHE A 43 -0.22 -2.14 2.50
N SER A 44 -0.48 -3.10 1.62
CA SER A 44 -1.22 -4.32 1.96
C SER A 44 -0.35 -5.52 1.67
N VAL A 45 -0.10 -6.32 2.69
CA VAL A 45 0.59 -7.60 2.61
C VAL A 45 -0.46 -8.70 2.60
N ILE A 46 -0.42 -9.54 1.59
CA ILE A 46 -1.46 -10.53 1.32
C ILE A 46 -0.81 -11.91 1.17
N ASN A 47 -1.32 -12.86 1.91
CA ASN A 47 -1.03 -14.27 1.75
C ASN A 47 -2.34 -15.07 1.55
N PRO A 48 -2.31 -16.39 1.29
CA PRO A 48 -3.52 -17.19 1.03
C PRO A 48 -4.56 -17.18 2.17
N TYR A 49 -4.15 -16.84 3.39
CA TYR A 49 -4.97 -16.99 4.60
C TYR A 49 -5.30 -15.65 5.26
N SER A 50 -4.51 -14.61 4.99
CA SER A 50 -4.61 -13.33 5.68
C SER A 50 -4.25 -12.14 4.79
N ARG A 51 -4.66 -10.99 5.24
CA ARG A 51 -4.33 -9.70 4.66
C ARG A 51 -4.10 -8.71 5.79
N LYS A 52 -3.02 -7.95 5.70
CA LYS A 52 -2.73 -6.87 6.64
C LYS A 52 -2.42 -5.58 5.89
N THR A 53 -3.10 -4.52 6.25
CA THR A 53 -2.90 -3.19 5.68
C THR A 53 -2.34 -2.25 6.73
N ILE A 54 -1.24 -1.59 6.39
CA ILE A 54 -0.50 -0.63 7.21
C ILE A 54 -0.53 0.70 6.49
N LYS A 55 -0.84 1.79 7.19
CA LYS A 55 -0.92 3.15 6.64
C LYS A 55 -0.27 4.15 7.58
N THR A 56 0.46 5.10 7.01
CA THR A 56 1.09 6.19 7.77
C THR A 56 1.00 7.51 6.98
N LEU A 57 1.11 8.64 7.69
CA LEU A 57 1.25 9.96 7.09
C LEU A 57 2.72 10.38 6.94
N VAL A 58 3.62 9.41 6.98
CA VAL A 58 5.04 9.60 6.70
C VAL A 58 5.29 9.30 5.22
N ASP A 59 6.12 10.10 4.57
CA ASP A 59 6.57 9.81 3.21
C ASP A 59 7.41 8.52 3.17
N SER A 60 7.46 7.88 2.01
CA SER A 60 8.07 6.55 1.89
C SER A 60 9.58 6.55 2.08
N SER A 61 10.28 7.60 1.68
CA SER A 61 11.74 7.72 1.89
C SER A 61 12.08 7.84 3.37
N THR A 62 11.41 8.74 4.09
CA THR A 62 11.57 8.85 5.55
C THR A 62 11.20 7.56 6.28
N LEU A 63 10.13 6.87 5.80
CA LEU A 63 9.67 5.64 6.42
C LEU A 63 10.71 4.52 6.32
N VAL A 64 11.34 4.32 5.15
CA VAL A 64 12.33 3.25 4.96
C VAL A 64 13.61 3.45 5.79
N GLU A 65 13.91 4.68 6.18
CA GLU A 65 15.02 5.01 7.08
C GLU A 65 14.65 4.87 8.57
N SER A 66 13.38 4.68 8.87
CA SER A 66 12.88 4.61 10.24
C SER A 66 12.93 3.19 10.83
N LYS A 67 12.83 3.09 12.16
CA LYS A 67 12.71 1.79 12.84
C LYS A 67 11.38 1.10 12.54
N GLU A 68 10.34 1.87 12.23
CA GLU A 68 9.02 1.39 11.89
C GLU A 68 9.00 0.58 10.59
N TRP A 69 9.99 0.80 9.72
CA TRP A 69 10.16 0.01 8.49
C TRP A 69 10.34 -1.48 8.76
N ASN A 70 11.05 -1.83 9.81
CA ASN A 70 11.22 -3.23 10.19
C ASN A 70 9.87 -3.91 10.49
N ASN A 71 8.93 -3.19 11.11
CA ASN A 71 7.58 -3.72 11.37
C ASN A 71 6.82 -4.02 10.07
N VAL A 72 7.06 -3.23 9.01
CA VAL A 72 6.48 -3.49 7.68
C VAL A 72 7.11 -4.72 7.06
N LEU A 73 8.43 -4.85 7.13
CA LEU A 73 9.16 -6.00 6.58
C LEU A 73 8.87 -7.30 7.33
N ASP A 74 8.57 -7.24 8.62
CA ASP A 74 8.21 -8.41 9.43
C ASP A 74 6.87 -9.03 9.03
N GLU A 75 5.98 -8.24 8.41
CA GLU A 75 4.72 -8.76 7.85
C GLU A 75 4.92 -9.55 6.54
N ILE A 76 6.07 -9.40 5.89
CA ILE A 76 6.41 -10.12 4.66
C ILE A 76 7.14 -11.40 5.02
N ASP A 77 6.47 -12.53 4.85
CA ASP A 77 6.98 -13.86 5.16
C ASP A 77 7.05 -14.78 3.93
N SER A 78 7.49 -16.03 4.14
CA SER A 78 7.63 -17.01 3.07
C SER A 78 6.30 -17.37 2.38
N THR A 79 5.16 -17.08 3.00
CA THR A 79 3.81 -17.34 2.47
C THR A 79 3.21 -16.14 1.74
N THR A 80 3.81 -14.96 1.87
CA THR A 80 3.34 -13.73 1.22
C THR A 80 3.31 -13.91 -0.29
N THR A 81 2.18 -13.61 -0.93
CA THR A 81 1.97 -13.75 -2.37
C THR A 81 1.89 -12.42 -3.09
N ILE A 82 1.36 -11.39 -2.42
CA ILE A 82 1.22 -10.05 -2.98
C ILE A 82 1.59 -9.04 -1.91
N VAL A 83 2.36 -8.04 -2.30
CA VAL A 83 2.49 -6.78 -1.56
C VAL A 83 2.10 -5.64 -2.50
N MET A 84 1.13 -4.84 -2.08
CA MET A 84 0.68 -3.65 -2.79
C MET A 84 1.06 -2.43 -1.96
N GLY A 85 1.87 -1.54 -2.51
CA GLY A 85 2.23 -0.25 -1.92
C GLY A 85 1.59 0.93 -2.65
N HIS A 86 1.36 2.00 -1.91
CA HIS A 86 0.84 3.25 -2.46
C HIS A 86 1.46 4.44 -1.73
N VAL A 87 1.91 5.43 -2.50
CA VAL A 87 2.29 6.76 -2.00
C VAL A 87 1.31 7.79 -2.54
N ARG A 88 0.85 8.67 -1.65
CA ARG A 88 -0.18 9.67 -1.97
C ARG A 88 0.43 11.06 -2.09
N LEU A 89 0.03 11.78 -3.14
CA LEU A 89 0.07 13.23 -3.19
C LEU A 89 -1.38 13.73 -3.18
N ALA A 90 -1.78 14.36 -2.10
CA ALA A 90 -3.15 14.79 -1.89
C ALA A 90 -3.45 16.03 -2.78
N THR A 91 -4.13 15.81 -3.89
CA THR A 91 -4.69 16.89 -4.71
C THR A 91 -6.13 17.21 -4.29
N HIS A 92 -6.82 16.26 -3.69
CA HIS A 92 -8.18 16.39 -3.16
C HIS A 92 -8.32 15.63 -1.84
N GLY A 93 -9.15 16.18 -0.95
CA GLY A 93 -9.41 15.60 0.37
C GLY A 93 -8.29 15.86 1.38
N VAL A 94 -8.63 15.71 2.64
CA VAL A 94 -7.73 15.96 3.77
C VAL A 94 -6.65 14.86 3.83
N VAL A 95 -5.42 15.25 4.19
CA VAL A 95 -4.34 14.31 4.52
C VAL A 95 -4.65 13.69 5.87
N LYS A 96 -5.12 12.46 5.86
CA LYS A 96 -5.41 11.64 7.06
C LYS A 96 -5.27 10.17 6.72
N VAL A 97 -4.97 9.34 7.72
CA VAL A 97 -4.74 7.89 7.55
C VAL A 97 -5.93 7.18 6.89
N THR A 98 -7.16 7.59 7.20
CA THR A 98 -8.37 7.01 6.61
C THR A 98 -8.49 7.26 5.10
N ASN A 99 -7.80 8.27 4.57
CA ASN A 99 -7.76 8.60 3.14
C ASN A 99 -6.49 8.06 2.45
N ALA A 100 -5.57 7.47 3.21
CA ALA A 100 -4.41 6.79 2.65
C ALA A 100 -4.82 5.45 2.02
N HIS A 101 -4.19 5.10 0.92
CA HIS A 101 -4.37 3.81 0.26
C HIS A 101 -3.34 2.78 0.79
N PRO A 102 -3.54 1.48 0.58
CA PRO A 102 -4.70 0.81 -0.01
C PRO A 102 -5.95 0.81 0.88
N PHE A 103 -7.11 0.54 0.29
CA PHE A 103 -8.37 0.32 1.00
C PHE A 103 -8.74 -1.17 0.99
N ASP A 104 -9.18 -1.67 2.15
CA ASP A 104 -9.72 -3.01 2.28
C ASP A 104 -11.24 -2.95 2.40
N ILE A 105 -11.94 -3.60 1.45
CA ILE A 105 -13.39 -3.65 1.38
C ILE A 105 -13.80 -5.11 1.17
N GLY A 106 -14.31 -5.75 2.20
CA GLY A 106 -14.64 -7.17 2.15
C GLY A 106 -13.42 -8.02 1.78
N LYS A 107 -13.48 -8.70 0.64
CA LYS A 107 -12.37 -9.54 0.12
C LYS A 107 -11.46 -8.81 -0.88
N VAL A 108 -11.68 -7.52 -1.11
CA VAL A 108 -10.95 -6.73 -2.11
C VAL A 108 -10.00 -5.78 -1.42
N THR A 109 -8.76 -5.69 -1.93
CA THR A 109 -7.82 -4.62 -1.63
C THR A 109 -7.68 -3.73 -2.86
N LEU A 110 -7.81 -2.44 -2.71
CA LEU A 110 -7.83 -1.46 -3.79
C LEU A 110 -6.87 -0.31 -3.52
N ALA A 111 -6.08 0.04 -4.53
CA ALA A 111 -5.40 1.32 -4.63
C ALA A 111 -5.80 2.03 -5.93
N HIS A 112 -5.90 3.36 -5.91
CA HIS A 112 -6.34 4.14 -7.07
C HIS A 112 -5.50 5.41 -7.20
N ASN A 113 -4.96 5.62 -8.38
CA ASN A 113 -4.35 6.87 -8.79
C ASN A 113 -5.30 7.57 -9.75
N GLY A 114 -6.01 8.59 -9.24
CA GLY A 114 -6.98 9.33 -10.03
C GLY A 114 -8.02 10.04 -9.17
N ILE A 115 -8.98 10.67 -9.84
CA ILE A 115 -10.10 11.38 -9.23
C ILE A 115 -11.39 10.87 -9.85
N ILE A 116 -12.33 10.46 -9.00
CA ILE A 116 -13.70 10.11 -9.42
C ILE A 116 -14.54 11.38 -9.30
N HIS A 117 -14.68 12.14 -10.38
CA HIS A 117 -15.35 13.43 -10.37
C HIS A 117 -16.84 13.36 -9.99
N ASN A 118 -17.50 12.28 -10.37
CA ASN A 118 -18.93 12.06 -10.09
C ASN A 118 -19.16 11.15 -8.87
N TYR A 119 -18.24 11.12 -7.91
CA TYR A 119 -18.33 10.22 -6.74
C TYR A 119 -19.63 10.41 -5.94
N ASN A 120 -20.16 11.63 -5.83
CA ASN A 120 -21.43 11.91 -5.16
C ASN A 120 -22.63 11.23 -5.86
N GLU A 121 -22.67 11.27 -7.19
CA GLU A 121 -23.73 10.63 -7.99
C GLU A 121 -23.66 9.10 -7.85
N VAL A 122 -22.43 8.56 -7.92
CA VAL A 122 -22.18 7.12 -7.71
C VAL A 122 -22.60 6.69 -6.31
N ALA A 123 -22.20 7.41 -5.27
CA ALA A 123 -22.57 7.12 -3.89
C ALA A 123 -24.12 7.13 -3.73
N LYS A 124 -24.78 8.15 -4.24
CA LYS A 124 -26.25 8.27 -4.22
C LYS A 124 -26.93 7.10 -4.93
N SER A 125 -26.45 6.69 -6.10
CA SER A 125 -27.00 5.54 -6.84
C SER A 125 -26.85 4.21 -6.08
N LEU A 126 -25.86 4.11 -5.21
CA LEU A 126 -25.59 2.97 -4.33
C LEU A 126 -26.28 3.08 -2.95
N GLY A 127 -27.07 4.12 -2.73
CA GLY A 127 -27.73 4.35 -1.44
C GLY A 127 -26.73 4.69 -0.31
N LYS A 128 -25.58 5.27 -0.65
CA LYS A 128 -24.54 5.67 0.30
C LYS A 128 -24.50 7.20 0.43
N SER A 129 -24.20 7.67 1.65
CA SER A 129 -23.81 9.06 1.89
C SER A 129 -22.28 9.20 1.83
N VAL A 130 -21.79 10.34 1.35
CA VAL A 130 -20.37 10.68 1.27
C VAL A 130 -20.04 11.75 2.30
#